data_1819fab2c0037d8e524f9498d346884d
#
_entry.id   1819fab2c0037d8e524f9498d346884d
#
_cell.length_a   1.000
_cell.length_b   1.000
_cell.length_c   1.000
_cell.angle_alpha   90.00
_cell.angle_beta   90.00
_cell.angle_gamma   90.00
#
_symmetry.space_group_name_H-M   'P 1'
#
loop_
_entity.id
_entity.type
_entity.pdbx_description
1 polymer ?
#
loop_
_entity_poly.entity_id
_entity_poly.type
_entity_poly.pdbx_seq_one_letter_code
_entity_poly.pdbx_strand_id
1 'polypeptide(L)' 'MVECRIAAPARDAYCATLAARRARALALGAHVWAFERIDEPGLFVEFTEAASATDVAAVHGGQLPSPLWREVQGD' A
#
# COMPACT_ATOMS: atom_id res chain seq x y z
N MET A 1 -5.73 2.38 -3.65
CA MET A 1 -5.68 2.96 -2.29
C MET A 1 -6.36 2.00 -1.31
N VAL A 2 -5.69 1.71 -0.23
CA VAL A 2 -6.22 0.83 0.82
C VAL A 2 -6.18 1.60 2.14
N GLU A 3 -7.33 1.68 2.81
CA GLU A 3 -7.43 2.21 4.17
C GLU A 3 -7.46 1.06 5.17
N CYS A 4 -6.73 1.18 6.26
CA CYS A 4 -6.79 0.19 7.33
C CYS A 4 -6.60 0.83 8.70
N ARG A 5 -7.28 0.27 9.70
CA ARG A 5 -7.15 0.67 11.10
C ARG A 5 -6.28 -0.35 11.81
N ILE A 6 -5.22 0.14 12.42
CA ILE A 6 -4.26 -0.69 13.12
C ILE A 6 -4.26 -0.32 14.60
N ALA A 7 -4.61 -1.25 15.46
CA ALA A 7 -4.54 -1.03 16.89
C ALA A 7 -3.08 -0.86 17.33
N ALA A 8 -2.85 -0.04 18.35
CA ALA A 8 -1.50 0.28 18.81
C ALA A 8 -0.62 -0.95 19.05
N PRO A 9 -1.11 -2.06 19.67
CA PRO A 9 -0.28 -3.25 19.85
C PRO A 9 0.13 -3.96 18.55
N ALA A 10 -0.59 -3.71 17.46
CA ALA A 10 -0.31 -4.34 16.15
C ALA A 10 0.56 -3.46 15.24
N ARG A 11 0.94 -2.27 15.69
CA ARG A 11 1.66 -1.30 14.85
C ARG A 11 2.99 -1.85 14.34
N ASP A 12 3.79 -2.47 15.19
CA ASP A 12 5.09 -2.98 14.79
C ASP A 12 4.96 -4.11 13.76
N ALA A 13 3.98 -4.99 13.94
CA ALA A 13 3.69 -6.05 12.98
C ALA A 13 3.22 -5.47 11.64
N TYR A 14 2.40 -4.43 11.66
CA TYR A 14 1.96 -3.75 10.46
C TYR A 14 3.13 -3.10 9.73
N CYS A 15 4.02 -2.42 10.45
CA CYS A 15 5.20 -1.79 9.85
C CYS A 15 6.14 -2.83 9.21
N ALA A 16 6.29 -4.00 9.83
CA ALA A 16 7.09 -5.08 9.25
C ALA A 16 6.45 -5.62 7.96
N THR A 17 5.13 -5.79 7.95
CA THR A 17 4.39 -6.19 6.75
C THR A 17 4.54 -5.16 5.64
N LEU A 18 4.47 -3.89 5.97
CA LEU A 18 4.63 -2.80 5.02
C LEU A 18 6.05 -2.78 4.43
N ALA A 19 7.07 -2.99 5.25
CA ALA A 19 8.45 -3.06 4.79
C ALA A 19 8.66 -4.21 3.80
N ALA A 20 8.08 -5.38 4.08
CA ALA A 20 8.14 -6.53 3.17
C ALA A 20 7.44 -6.23 1.84
N ARG A 21 6.30 -5.54 1.90
CA ARG A 21 5.55 -5.14 0.70
C ARG A 21 6.34 -4.15 -0.14
N ARG A 22 7.01 -3.20 0.50
CA ARG A 22 7.91 -2.25 -0.20
C ARG A 22 9.06 -2.95 -0.89
N ALA A 23 9.65 -3.95 -0.24
CA ALA A 23 10.74 -4.73 -0.83
C ALA A 23 10.27 -5.48 -2.09
N ARG A 24 9.08 -6.09 -2.04
CA ARG A 24 8.49 -6.74 -3.22
C ARG A 24 8.23 -5.74 -4.34
N ALA A 25 7.72 -4.56 -3.98
CA ALA A 25 7.44 -3.51 -4.95
C ALA A 25 8.71 -3.08 -5.68
N LEU A 26 9.79 -2.84 -4.96
CA LEU A 26 11.07 -2.46 -5.58
C LEU A 26 11.57 -3.51 -6.55
N ALA A 27 11.43 -4.80 -6.22
CA ALA A 27 11.84 -5.90 -7.09
C ALA A 27 11.04 -5.92 -8.40
N LEU A 28 9.83 -5.38 -8.39
CA LEU A 28 8.93 -5.33 -9.56
C LEU A 28 8.96 -3.98 -10.27
N GLY A 29 9.80 -3.04 -9.82
CA GLY A 29 9.80 -1.68 -10.37
C GLY A 29 8.57 -0.87 -9.96
N ALA A 30 7.90 -1.28 -8.88
CA ALA A 30 6.73 -0.61 -8.35
C ALA A 30 7.07 0.18 -7.08
N HIS A 31 6.11 0.96 -6.61
CA HIS A 31 6.27 1.76 -5.40
C HIS A 31 5.07 1.60 -4.49
N VAL A 32 5.33 1.58 -3.17
CA VAL A 32 4.29 1.58 -2.15
C VAL A 32 4.53 2.78 -1.23
N TRP A 33 3.50 3.58 -1.04
CA TRP A 33 3.48 4.67 -0.06
C TRP A 33 2.46 4.35 1.03
N ALA A 34 2.78 4.73 2.25
CA ALA A 34 1.85 4.63 3.36
C ALA A 34 1.87 5.93 4.16
N PHE A 35 0.70 6.36 4.56
CA PHE A 35 0.51 7.58 5.35
C PHE A 35 -0.37 7.26 6.54
N GLU A 36 0.00 7.78 7.69
CA GLU A 36 -0.83 7.71 8.88
C GLU A 36 -1.51 9.05 9.08
N ARG A 37 -2.79 9.03 9.40
CA ARG A 37 -3.52 10.26 9.64
C ARG A 37 -3.06 10.92 10.94
N ILE A 38 -2.74 12.22 10.86
CA ILE A 38 -2.17 12.94 12.01
C ILE A 38 -3.19 13.10 13.14
N ASP A 39 -4.46 13.38 12.79
CA ASP A 39 -5.52 13.61 13.74
C ASP A 39 -6.24 12.34 14.18
N GLU A 40 -5.87 11.18 13.63
CA GLU A 40 -6.46 9.89 13.96
C GLU A 40 -5.38 8.81 13.90
N PRO A 41 -4.52 8.71 14.94
CA PRO A 41 -3.47 7.70 14.98
C PRO A 41 -4.03 6.28 14.86
N GLY A 42 -3.35 5.44 14.07
CA GLY A 42 -3.80 4.09 13.78
C GLY A 42 -4.60 3.96 12.50
N LEU A 43 -5.00 5.07 11.88
CA LEU A 43 -5.63 5.04 10.57
C LEU A 43 -4.55 5.27 9.50
N PHE A 44 -4.35 4.24 8.67
CA PHE A 44 -3.34 4.25 7.61
C PHE A 44 -4.00 4.19 6.26
N VAL A 45 -3.36 4.85 5.29
CA VAL A 45 -3.72 4.77 3.88
C VAL A 45 -2.50 4.31 3.11
N GLU A 46 -2.65 3.28 2.28
CA GLU A 46 -1.59 2.77 1.42
C GLU A 46 -1.91 3.02 -0.03
N PHE A 47 -0.91 3.45 -0.78
CA PHE A 47 -0.98 3.58 -2.24
C PHE A 47 0.07 2.69 -2.86
N THR A 48 -0.32 1.92 -3.87
CA THR A 48 0.60 1.11 -4.66
C THR A 48 0.55 1.61 -6.10
N GLU A 49 1.72 1.96 -6.64
CA GLU A 49 1.88 2.31 -8.04
C GLU A 49 2.63 1.21 -8.76
N ALA A 50 2.09 0.74 -9.85
CA ALA A 50 2.73 -0.28 -10.68
C ALA A 50 2.30 -0.12 -12.13
N ALA A 51 3.04 -0.74 -13.04
CA ALA A 51 2.77 -0.65 -14.48
C ALA A 51 1.49 -1.40 -14.88
N SER A 52 1.07 -2.40 -14.11
CA SER A 52 -0.09 -3.23 -14.44
C SER A 52 -0.80 -3.72 -13.19
N ALA A 53 -2.06 -4.15 -13.36
CA ALA A 53 -2.82 -4.76 -12.28
C ALA A 53 -2.17 -6.06 -11.79
N THR A 54 -1.51 -6.80 -12.67
CA THR A 54 -0.78 -8.01 -12.31
C THR A 54 0.35 -7.69 -11.32
N ASP A 55 1.09 -6.61 -11.56
CA ASP A 55 2.17 -6.19 -10.67
C ASP A 55 1.62 -5.69 -9.33
N VAL A 56 0.49 -4.97 -9.33
CA VAL A 56 -0.18 -4.56 -8.09
C VAL A 56 -0.56 -5.80 -7.27
N ALA A 57 -1.15 -6.81 -7.91
CA ALA A 57 -1.51 -8.05 -7.24
C ALA A 57 -0.29 -8.76 -6.66
N ALA A 58 0.82 -8.81 -7.40
CA ALA A 58 2.05 -9.44 -6.94
C ALA A 58 2.62 -8.75 -5.70
N VAL A 59 2.58 -7.41 -5.65
CA VAL A 59 3.01 -6.64 -4.48
C VAL A 59 2.16 -7.00 -3.25
N HIS A 60 0.87 -7.25 -3.44
CA HIS A 60 -0.09 -7.56 -2.38
C HIS A 60 -0.29 -9.06 -2.15
N GLY A 61 0.68 -9.90 -2.56
CA GLY A 61 0.64 -11.34 -2.29
C GLY A 61 -0.35 -12.12 -3.14
N GLY A 62 -0.66 -11.61 -4.33
CA GLY A 62 -1.55 -12.26 -5.29
C GLY A 62 -2.99 -11.80 -5.22
N GLN A 63 -3.30 -10.83 -4.35
CA GLN A 63 -4.66 -10.26 -4.25
C GLN A 63 -4.66 -8.83 -4.73
N LEU A 64 -5.62 -8.48 -5.57
CA LEU A 64 -5.82 -7.10 -5.99
C LEU A 64 -6.52 -6.32 -4.88
N PRO A 65 -5.95 -5.21 -4.42
CA PRO A 65 -6.68 -4.32 -3.51
C PRO A 65 -7.83 -3.64 -4.26
N SER A 66 -8.91 -3.39 -3.57
CA SER A 66 -10.07 -2.72 -4.15
C SER A 66 -10.34 -1.43 -3.38
N PRO A 67 -10.64 -0.32 -4.05
CA PRO A 67 -10.69 -0.15 -5.50
C PRO A 67 -9.31 0.04 -6.13
N LEU A 68 -9.23 -0.14 -7.44
CA LEU A 68 -8.06 0.22 -8.23
C LEU A 68 -8.21 1.65 -8.75
N TRP A 69 -7.08 2.33 -8.85
CA TRP A 69 -7.02 3.72 -9.29
C TRP A 69 -6.09 3.84 -10.49
N ARG A 70 -6.42 4.73 -11.38
CA ARG A 70 -5.55 5.09 -12.51
C ARG A 70 -5.17 6.54 -12.38
N GLU A 71 -3.89 6.83 -12.62
CA GLU A 71 -3.45 8.22 -12.73
C GLU A 71 -4.11 8.87 -13.95
N VAL A 72 -4.66 10.05 -13.73
CA VAL A 72 -5.21 10.86 -14.81
C VAL A 72 -4.30 12.07 -14.96
N GLN A 73 -3.78 12.23 -16.19
CA GLN A 73 -2.97 13.39 -16.50
C GLN A 73 -3.88 14.52 -16.92
N GLY A 74 -3.84 15.62 -16.15
CA GLY A 74 -4.57 16.82 -16.48
C GLY A 74 -3.85 17.63 -17.57
N ASP A 75 -4.60 18.12 -18.50
CA ASP A 75 -4.06 18.97 -19.58
C ASP A 75 -4.42 20.41 -19.35
#